data_b785d7c808996e5eec9f9bbed151e2df
#
_entry.id   b785d7c808996e5eec9f9bbed151e2df
#
_cell.length_a   1.000
_cell.length_b   1.000
_cell.length_c   1.000
_cell.angle_alpha   90.00
_cell.angle_beta   90.00
_cell.angle_gamma   90.00
#
_symmetry.space_group_name_H-M   'P 1'
#
loop_
_entity.id
_entity.type
_entity.pdbx_description
1 polymer ?
#
loop_
_entity_poly.entity_id
_entity_poly.type
_entity_poly.pdbx_seq_one_letter_code
_entity_poly.pdbx_strand_id
1 'polypeptide(L)'
;MTSDDGSVPSVRIPTALPEGVSQETIGVRGGLLRSGFDETAEGLYLTSGYVYDSAAEAEKAFTGEIDRFVYSRYGNPTVAMFEERLRLIEGAEAAFATSSGMSAVFTGLGALLGAGDRLVAGRSLFGSCFVVCNEILPRWGVQTEFVDGTDLDQWERALSKPTKAVFFETPSNPMQSLVDIAAVSRWRMPPGQRWCWTTSSQPRCCSRACRWASTW
;
A
#
# COMPACT_ATOMS: atom_id res chain seq x y z
N MET A 1 -34.23 -19.03 29.11
CA MET A 1 -33.61 -20.12 28.33
C MET A 1 -33.53 -19.64 26.90
N THR A 2 -32.46 -18.94 26.55
CA THR A 2 -32.20 -18.51 25.21
C THR A 2 -31.42 -19.62 24.51
N SER A 3 -31.88 -20.09 23.38
CA SER A 3 -31.25 -21.11 22.57
C SER A 3 -29.89 -20.55 22.07
N ASP A 4 -28.82 -21.07 22.63
CA ASP A 4 -27.47 -20.90 22.15
C ASP A 4 -27.38 -21.70 20.83
N ASP A 5 -27.42 -21.03 19.69
CA ASP A 5 -27.43 -21.67 18.37
C ASP A 5 -26.02 -22.07 17.92
N GLY A 6 -25.02 -21.94 18.79
CA GLY A 6 -23.65 -22.40 18.50
C GLY A 6 -22.96 -21.66 17.33
N SER A 7 -23.51 -20.54 16.88
CA SER A 7 -22.86 -19.75 15.83
C SER A 7 -21.60 -19.11 16.38
N VAL A 8 -20.46 -19.48 15.83
CA VAL A 8 -19.18 -18.79 16.05
C VAL A 8 -19.38 -17.30 15.77
N PRO A 9 -18.95 -16.39 16.67
CA PRO A 9 -19.07 -14.96 16.41
C PRO A 9 -18.38 -14.65 15.08
N SER A 10 -19.16 -14.39 14.03
CA SER A 10 -18.61 -13.90 12.78
C SER A 10 -17.81 -12.65 13.08
N VAL A 11 -16.57 -12.57 12.56
CA VAL A 11 -15.81 -11.32 12.57
C VAL A 11 -16.75 -10.24 12.01
N ARG A 12 -17.20 -9.32 12.86
CA ARG A 12 -18.10 -8.26 12.40
C ARG A 12 -17.28 -7.38 11.46
N ILE A 13 -17.72 -7.32 10.20
CA ILE A 13 -17.21 -6.36 9.23
C ILE A 13 -17.25 -4.98 9.88
N PRO A 14 -16.22 -4.14 9.71
CA PRO A 14 -16.16 -2.83 10.34
C PRO A 14 -17.49 -2.10 10.15
N THR A 15 -18.07 -1.60 11.21
CA THR A 15 -19.20 -0.68 11.11
C THR A 15 -18.69 0.50 10.29
N ALA A 16 -19.25 0.72 9.10
CA ALA A 16 -18.88 1.86 8.27
C ALA A 16 -18.96 3.12 9.12
N LEU A 17 -17.89 3.91 9.10
CA LEU A 17 -17.93 5.19 9.81
C LEU A 17 -19.01 6.07 9.17
N PRO A 18 -19.71 6.90 9.95
CA PRO A 18 -20.65 7.87 9.39
C PRO A 18 -19.98 8.75 8.34
N GLU A 19 -20.76 9.18 7.34
CA GLU A 19 -20.25 10.16 6.36
C GLU A 19 -19.85 11.46 7.05
N GLY A 20 -18.78 12.08 6.56
CA GLY A 20 -18.30 13.38 7.04
C GLY A 20 -17.50 13.35 8.35
N VAL A 21 -17.09 12.18 8.84
CA VAL A 21 -16.18 12.12 10.00
C VAL A 21 -14.81 12.69 9.65
N SER A 22 -14.16 13.33 10.65
CA SER A 22 -12.82 13.89 10.47
C SER A 22 -11.74 12.81 10.27
N GLN A 23 -10.62 13.21 9.69
CA GLN A 23 -9.47 12.30 9.49
C GLN A 23 -8.89 11.78 10.81
N GLU A 24 -8.94 12.60 11.87
CA GLU A 24 -8.54 12.20 13.21
C GLU A 24 -9.43 11.07 13.73
N THR A 25 -10.74 11.16 13.49
CA THR A 25 -11.69 10.08 13.85
C THR A 25 -11.42 8.82 13.03
N ILE A 26 -11.14 8.93 11.73
CA ILE A 26 -10.73 7.81 10.89
C ILE A 26 -9.44 7.18 11.43
N GLY A 27 -8.45 8.00 11.79
CA GLY A 27 -7.18 7.53 12.36
C GLY A 27 -7.33 6.71 13.64
N VAL A 28 -8.38 6.95 14.42
CA VAL A 28 -8.65 6.24 15.68
C VAL A 28 -9.64 5.08 15.53
N ARG A 29 -10.63 5.22 14.64
CA ARG A 29 -11.77 4.29 14.56
C ARG A 29 -11.91 3.58 13.21
N GLY A 30 -11.18 4.02 12.19
CA GLY A 30 -11.26 3.42 10.85
C GLY A 30 -10.73 1.99 10.82
N GLY A 31 -11.42 1.11 10.10
CA GLY A 31 -10.99 -0.25 9.87
C GLY A 31 -11.06 -1.18 11.09
N LEU A 32 -11.68 -0.77 12.21
CA LEU A 32 -11.72 -1.54 13.44
C LEU A 32 -12.55 -2.81 13.26
N LEU A 33 -11.94 -3.96 13.44
CA LEU A 33 -12.60 -5.26 13.58
C LEU A 33 -12.81 -5.55 15.06
N ARG A 34 -14.03 -5.89 15.45
CA ARG A 34 -14.36 -6.27 16.82
C ARG A 34 -14.48 -7.77 16.95
N SER A 35 -13.95 -8.33 18.03
CA SER A 35 -14.16 -9.72 18.40
C SER A 35 -15.54 -9.91 19.05
N GLY A 36 -15.84 -11.12 19.51
CA GLY A 36 -17.05 -11.41 20.28
C GLY A 36 -17.12 -10.71 21.65
N PHE A 37 -16.08 -9.99 22.06
CA PHE A 37 -16.03 -9.24 23.32
C PHE A 37 -16.40 -7.76 23.16
N ASP A 38 -16.63 -7.28 21.94
CA ASP A 38 -17.01 -5.89 21.64
C ASP A 38 -16.04 -4.84 22.24
N GLU A 39 -14.76 -5.14 22.26
CA GLU A 39 -13.69 -4.31 22.80
C GLU A 39 -13.63 -2.93 22.14
N THR A 40 -13.15 -1.92 22.88
CA THR A 40 -13.06 -0.54 22.39
C THR A 40 -11.79 -0.25 21.57
N ALA A 41 -10.73 -1.04 21.77
CA ALA A 41 -9.45 -0.94 21.07
C ALA A 41 -9.25 -2.14 20.15
N GLU A 42 -8.23 -2.10 19.31
CA GLU A 42 -7.88 -3.19 18.42
C GLU A 42 -7.39 -4.41 19.20
N GLY A 43 -7.90 -5.59 18.85
CA GLY A 43 -7.33 -6.86 19.28
C GLY A 43 -6.01 -7.16 18.56
N LEU A 44 -5.03 -7.73 19.27
CA LEU A 44 -3.80 -8.25 18.70
C LEU A 44 -3.91 -9.76 18.49
N TYR A 45 -3.96 -10.20 17.25
CA TYR A 45 -4.09 -11.60 16.87
C TYR A 45 -2.73 -12.21 16.56
N LEU A 46 -2.01 -12.63 17.58
CA LEU A 46 -0.67 -13.22 17.51
C LEU A 46 -0.75 -14.71 17.17
N THR A 47 -1.30 -15.02 16.00
CA THR A 47 -1.46 -16.41 15.55
C THR A 47 -0.99 -16.54 14.10
N SER A 48 -0.54 -17.76 13.73
CA SER A 48 -0.22 -18.08 12.33
C SER A 48 -1.35 -18.81 11.62
N GLY A 49 -2.19 -19.55 12.35
CA GLY A 49 -3.28 -20.35 11.79
C GLY A 49 -4.59 -20.15 12.52
N TYR A 50 -5.65 -20.70 11.94
CA TYR A 50 -7.01 -20.62 12.46
C TYR A 50 -7.63 -22.01 12.48
N VAL A 51 -8.56 -22.25 13.40
CA VAL A 51 -9.26 -23.53 13.55
C VAL A 51 -10.50 -23.56 12.67
N TYR A 52 -10.92 -24.78 12.33
CA TYR A 52 -12.10 -25.05 11.48
C TYR A 52 -12.93 -26.13 12.18
N ASP A 53 -14.26 -26.06 12.04
CA ASP A 53 -15.17 -27.03 12.63
C ASP A 53 -15.15 -28.37 11.89
N SER A 54 -14.73 -28.36 10.62
CA SER A 54 -14.62 -29.56 9.79
C SER A 54 -13.58 -29.41 8.68
N ALA A 55 -13.15 -30.54 8.13
CA ALA A 55 -12.28 -30.57 6.94
C ALA A 55 -12.97 -29.94 5.72
N ALA A 56 -14.28 -30.12 5.57
CA ALA A 56 -15.06 -29.53 4.49
C ALA A 56 -15.12 -27.97 4.60
N GLU A 57 -15.19 -27.44 5.81
CA GLU A 57 -15.11 -26.00 6.01
C GLU A 57 -13.71 -25.47 5.70
N ALA A 58 -12.68 -26.18 6.11
CA ALA A 58 -11.30 -25.81 5.77
C ALA A 58 -11.11 -25.78 4.24
N GLU A 59 -11.57 -26.80 3.51
CA GLU A 59 -11.53 -26.86 2.05
C GLU A 59 -12.18 -25.61 1.43
N LYS A 60 -13.42 -25.28 1.83
CA LYS A 60 -14.12 -24.09 1.34
C LYS A 60 -13.38 -22.79 1.64
N ALA A 61 -12.72 -22.68 2.78
CA ALA A 61 -11.93 -21.51 3.13
C ALA A 61 -10.68 -21.39 2.24
N PHE A 62 -9.98 -22.49 1.98
CA PHE A 62 -8.78 -22.48 1.14
C PHE A 62 -9.08 -22.35 -0.36
N THR A 63 -10.26 -22.78 -0.81
CA THR A 63 -10.73 -22.58 -2.19
C THR A 63 -11.36 -21.20 -2.43
N GLY A 64 -11.56 -20.41 -1.37
CA GLY A 64 -12.16 -19.08 -1.46
C GLY A 64 -13.70 -19.10 -1.62
N GLU A 65 -14.34 -20.24 -1.36
CA GLU A 65 -15.81 -20.33 -1.37
C GLU A 65 -16.43 -19.61 -0.16
N ILE A 66 -15.70 -19.54 0.94
CA ILE A 66 -16.05 -18.74 2.13
C ILE A 66 -14.91 -17.75 2.43
N ASP A 67 -15.29 -16.52 2.73
CA ASP A 67 -14.34 -15.46 3.09
C ASP A 67 -14.02 -15.52 4.59
N ARG A 68 -12.80 -15.95 4.91
CA ARG A 68 -12.27 -15.97 6.28
C ARG A 68 -10.74 -15.99 6.31
N PHE A 69 -10.17 -15.64 7.42
CA PHE A 69 -8.73 -15.78 7.65
C PHE A 69 -8.35 -17.27 7.73
N VAL A 70 -7.39 -17.68 6.91
CA VAL A 70 -6.92 -19.08 6.82
C VAL A 70 -5.50 -19.26 7.35
N TYR A 71 -4.64 -18.29 7.12
CA TYR A 71 -3.26 -18.29 7.58
C TYR A 71 -2.71 -16.87 7.57
N SER A 72 -2.01 -16.44 8.63
CA SER A 72 -1.61 -15.03 8.81
C SER A 72 -0.70 -14.46 7.73
N ARG A 73 0.00 -15.29 6.95
CA ARG A 73 0.75 -14.84 5.78
C ARG A 73 -0.16 -14.31 4.66
N TYR A 74 -1.37 -14.85 4.53
CA TYR A 74 -2.36 -14.41 3.55
C TYR A 74 -3.26 -13.30 4.09
N GLY A 75 -3.55 -13.34 5.39
CA GLY A 75 -4.38 -12.34 6.05
C GLY A 75 -4.44 -12.58 7.56
N ASN A 76 -4.38 -11.48 8.30
CA ASN A 76 -4.47 -11.47 9.76
C ASN A 76 -5.33 -10.29 10.19
N PRO A 77 -6.25 -10.45 11.16
CA PRO A 77 -7.14 -9.34 11.57
C PRO A 77 -6.41 -8.08 12.00
N THR A 78 -5.28 -8.20 12.72
CA THR A 78 -4.48 -7.04 13.13
C THR A 78 -3.92 -6.28 11.92
N VAL A 79 -3.37 -7.00 10.95
CA VAL A 79 -2.83 -6.42 9.71
C VAL A 79 -3.95 -5.82 8.88
N ALA A 80 -5.07 -6.52 8.73
CA ALA A 80 -6.22 -6.03 7.97
C ALA A 80 -6.80 -4.73 8.55
N MET A 81 -6.86 -4.59 9.88
CA MET A 81 -7.28 -3.33 10.52
C MET A 81 -6.32 -2.17 10.20
N PHE A 82 -5.01 -2.43 10.18
CA PHE A 82 -4.02 -1.43 9.82
C PHE A 82 -4.16 -1.02 8.33
N GLU A 83 -4.26 -2.00 7.43
CA GLU A 83 -4.42 -1.75 5.99
C GLU A 83 -5.68 -0.95 5.69
N GLU A 84 -6.82 -1.34 6.27
CA GLU A 84 -8.08 -0.64 6.05
C GLU A 84 -8.04 0.79 6.61
N ARG A 85 -7.46 1.00 7.78
CA ARG A 85 -7.30 2.35 8.36
C ARG A 85 -6.43 3.23 7.47
N LEU A 86 -5.30 2.71 7.00
CA LEU A 86 -4.41 3.45 6.10
C LEU A 86 -5.11 3.74 4.78
N ARG A 87 -5.83 2.77 4.21
CA ARG A 87 -6.63 2.95 3.01
C ARG A 87 -7.64 4.10 3.15
N LEU A 88 -8.36 4.16 4.28
CA LEU A 88 -9.34 5.21 4.57
C LEU A 88 -8.69 6.59 4.74
N ILE A 89 -7.56 6.67 5.46
CA ILE A 89 -6.81 7.92 5.67
C ILE A 89 -6.31 8.48 4.34
N GLU A 90 -5.77 7.60 3.49
CA GLU A 90 -5.21 7.96 2.19
C GLU A 90 -6.27 8.16 1.10
N GLY A 91 -7.53 7.76 1.33
CA GLY A 91 -8.57 7.73 0.30
C GLY A 91 -8.18 6.82 -0.86
N ALA A 92 -7.43 5.75 -0.58
CA ALA A 92 -6.94 4.81 -1.56
C ALA A 92 -7.98 3.74 -1.92
N GLU A 93 -7.82 3.10 -3.08
CA GLU A 93 -8.64 1.96 -3.49
C GLU A 93 -8.31 0.72 -2.66
N ALA A 94 -7.03 0.50 -2.38
CA ALA A 94 -6.52 -0.59 -1.55
C ALA A 94 -5.27 -0.16 -0.80
N ALA A 95 -4.95 -0.87 0.30
CA ALA A 95 -3.68 -0.78 1.01
C ALA A 95 -3.16 -2.19 1.28
N PHE A 96 -1.86 -2.36 1.26
CA PHE A 96 -1.19 -3.62 1.54
C PHE A 96 0.03 -3.39 2.43
N ALA A 97 0.06 -4.04 3.58
CA ALA A 97 1.15 -3.92 4.53
C ALA A 97 2.29 -4.88 4.21
N THR A 98 3.50 -4.39 4.38
CA THR A 98 4.72 -5.19 4.28
C THR A 98 5.54 -5.08 5.57
N SER A 99 6.53 -5.96 5.73
CA SER A 99 7.36 -6.00 6.94
C SER A 99 8.30 -4.79 7.10
N SER A 100 8.49 -4.00 6.05
CA SER A 100 9.33 -2.79 6.07
C SER A 100 9.03 -1.88 4.88
N GLY A 101 9.39 -0.59 4.98
CA GLY A 101 9.28 0.34 3.85
C GLY A 101 10.09 -0.10 2.63
N MET A 102 11.27 -0.68 2.81
CA MET A 102 12.04 -1.21 1.69
C MET A 102 11.38 -2.42 1.03
N SER A 103 10.71 -3.26 1.81
CA SER A 103 9.88 -4.35 1.26
C SER A 103 8.71 -3.78 0.44
N ALA A 104 8.08 -2.69 0.92
CA ALA A 104 7.02 -2.01 0.17
C ALA A 104 7.53 -1.46 -1.16
N VAL A 105 8.65 -0.73 -1.16
CA VAL A 105 9.25 -0.16 -2.38
C VAL A 105 9.63 -1.27 -3.37
N PHE A 106 10.35 -2.29 -2.89
CA PHE A 106 10.82 -3.38 -3.74
C PHE A 106 9.66 -4.16 -4.36
N THR A 107 8.69 -4.58 -3.53
CA THR A 107 7.52 -5.34 -3.98
C THR A 107 6.67 -4.53 -4.95
N GLY A 108 6.47 -3.25 -4.65
CA GLY A 108 5.66 -2.39 -5.49
C GLY A 108 6.25 -2.12 -6.85
N LEU A 109 7.52 -1.77 -6.91
CA LEU A 109 8.20 -1.59 -8.19
C LEU A 109 8.29 -2.91 -8.96
N GLY A 110 8.59 -4.02 -8.26
CA GLY A 110 8.65 -5.35 -8.86
C GLY A 110 7.30 -5.87 -9.38
N ALA A 111 6.19 -5.50 -8.75
CA ALA A 111 4.85 -5.84 -9.23
C ALA A 111 4.42 -5.03 -10.46
N LEU A 112 4.98 -3.84 -10.64
CA LEU A 112 4.62 -2.94 -11.74
C LEU A 112 5.50 -3.08 -12.97
N LEU A 113 6.77 -3.48 -12.78
CA LEU A 113 7.81 -3.42 -13.81
C LEU A 113 8.30 -4.81 -14.20
N GLY A 114 8.48 -5.01 -15.49
CA GLY A 114 9.06 -6.22 -16.08
C GLY A 114 10.14 -5.90 -17.11
N ALA A 115 10.72 -6.93 -17.70
CA ALA A 115 11.74 -6.80 -18.72
C ALA A 115 11.23 -5.96 -19.91
N GLY A 116 12.02 -4.97 -20.30
CA GLY A 116 11.68 -4.03 -21.37
C GLY A 116 10.92 -2.78 -20.92
N ASP A 117 10.37 -2.78 -19.69
CA ASP A 117 9.70 -1.60 -19.14
C ASP A 117 10.70 -0.49 -18.80
N ARG A 118 10.23 0.76 -18.89
CA ARG A 118 11.01 1.93 -18.53
C ARG A 118 10.49 2.58 -17.26
N LEU A 119 11.43 2.86 -16.33
CA LEU A 119 11.24 3.62 -15.10
C LEU A 119 11.92 4.98 -15.23
N VAL A 120 11.24 6.07 -14.91
CA VAL A 120 11.87 7.38 -14.67
C VAL A 120 11.89 7.62 -13.17
N ALA A 121 13.08 7.86 -12.61
CA ALA A 121 13.26 8.03 -11.19
C ALA A 121 13.91 9.36 -10.84
N GLY A 122 13.45 10.01 -9.77
CA GLY A 122 14.17 11.12 -9.16
C GLY A 122 15.52 10.65 -8.62
N ARG A 123 16.57 11.44 -8.76
CA ARG A 123 17.91 11.06 -8.32
C ARG A 123 18.09 11.12 -6.81
N SER A 124 17.39 12.04 -6.16
CA SER A 124 17.41 12.22 -4.71
C SER A 124 16.48 11.20 -4.05
N LEU A 125 16.96 9.98 -3.88
CA LEU A 125 16.28 8.88 -3.22
C LEU A 125 17.03 8.44 -1.96
N PHE A 126 16.34 7.80 -1.04
CA PHE A 126 16.98 7.02 0.00
C PHE A 126 17.94 5.99 -0.62
N GLY A 127 19.14 5.83 -0.05
CA GLY A 127 20.22 5.05 -0.68
C GLY A 127 19.80 3.65 -1.13
N SER A 128 19.03 2.93 -0.31
CA SER A 128 18.55 1.58 -0.69
C SER A 128 17.51 1.63 -1.82
N CYS A 129 16.67 2.66 -1.88
CA CYS A 129 15.74 2.87 -3.00
C CYS A 129 16.51 3.15 -4.30
N PHE A 130 17.58 3.94 -4.21
CA PHE A 130 18.47 4.20 -5.34
C PHE A 130 19.10 2.89 -5.86
N VAL A 131 19.61 2.03 -4.96
CA VAL A 131 20.17 0.71 -5.33
C VAL A 131 19.12 -0.17 -6.01
N VAL A 132 17.89 -0.19 -5.52
CA VAL A 132 16.79 -0.93 -6.20
C VAL A 132 16.63 -0.45 -7.64
N CYS A 133 16.57 0.86 -7.87
CA CYS A 133 16.36 1.43 -9.20
C CYS A 133 17.59 1.32 -10.11
N ASN A 134 18.80 1.48 -9.56
CA ASN A 134 20.05 1.56 -10.33
C ASN A 134 20.71 0.21 -10.58
N GLU A 135 20.53 -0.77 -9.67
CA GLU A 135 21.25 -2.03 -9.75
C GLU A 135 20.33 -3.25 -9.86
N ILE A 136 19.24 -3.29 -9.08
CA ILE A 136 18.42 -4.50 -8.99
C ILE A 136 17.46 -4.58 -10.17
N LEU A 137 16.66 -3.55 -10.42
CA LEU A 137 15.70 -3.54 -11.52
C LEU A 137 16.35 -3.70 -12.91
N PRO A 138 17.52 -3.10 -13.20
CA PRO A 138 18.21 -3.34 -14.46
C PRO A 138 18.62 -4.79 -14.69
N ARG A 139 18.92 -5.58 -13.63
CA ARG A 139 19.18 -7.02 -13.76
C ARG A 139 17.95 -7.81 -14.25
N TRP A 140 16.77 -7.26 -14.08
CA TRP A 140 15.50 -7.81 -14.55
C TRP A 140 15.08 -7.26 -15.92
N GLY A 141 15.96 -6.46 -16.55
CA GLY A 141 15.71 -5.89 -17.87
C GLY A 141 14.89 -4.60 -17.85
N VAL A 142 14.69 -3.98 -16.68
CA VAL A 142 14.05 -2.67 -16.56
C VAL A 142 15.04 -1.57 -16.91
N GLN A 143 14.60 -0.60 -17.73
CA GLN A 143 15.41 0.56 -18.12
C GLN A 143 15.13 1.72 -17.16
N THR A 144 16.07 2.06 -16.30
CA THR A 144 15.92 3.20 -15.38
C THR A 144 16.63 4.44 -15.93
N GLU A 145 15.89 5.56 -16.03
CA GLU A 145 16.42 6.89 -16.33
C GLU A 145 16.25 7.78 -15.08
N PHE A 146 17.36 8.40 -14.64
CA PHE A 146 17.34 9.29 -13.48
C PHE A 146 17.29 10.75 -13.91
N VAL A 147 16.45 11.53 -13.22
CA VAL A 147 16.32 12.98 -13.39
C VAL A 147 16.60 13.71 -12.07
N ASP A 148 17.00 14.96 -12.15
CA ASP A 148 16.96 15.84 -10.98
C ASP A 148 15.49 16.13 -10.65
N GLY A 149 15.05 15.71 -9.45
CA GLY A 149 13.66 15.84 -9.01
C GLY A 149 13.16 17.29 -8.94
N THR A 150 14.06 18.26 -8.84
CA THR A 150 13.75 19.69 -8.78
C THR A 150 13.73 20.38 -10.15
N ASP A 151 14.24 19.72 -11.20
CA ASP A 151 14.33 20.25 -12.56
C ASP A 151 13.16 19.75 -13.43
N LEU A 152 12.19 20.62 -13.64
CA LEU A 152 10.98 20.30 -14.42
C LEU A 152 11.28 20.01 -15.90
N ASP A 153 12.32 20.63 -16.46
CA ASP A 153 12.71 20.40 -17.86
C ASP A 153 13.29 18.99 -18.06
N GLN A 154 13.99 18.46 -17.05
CA GLN A 154 14.44 17.07 -17.07
C GLN A 154 13.26 16.10 -16.99
N TRP A 155 12.27 16.39 -16.15
CA TRP A 155 11.03 15.60 -16.10
C TRP A 155 10.33 15.60 -17.45
N GLU A 156 10.14 16.77 -18.07
CA GLU A 156 9.48 16.88 -19.36
C GLU A 156 10.19 16.06 -20.44
N ARG A 157 11.50 16.22 -20.56
CA ARG A 157 12.29 15.44 -21.52
C ARG A 157 12.22 13.94 -21.27
N ALA A 158 12.30 13.51 -20.03
CA ALA A 158 12.25 12.10 -19.69
C ALA A 158 10.86 11.51 -19.94
N LEU A 159 9.80 12.23 -19.58
CA LEU A 159 8.41 11.77 -19.70
C LEU A 159 7.84 11.95 -21.12
N SER A 160 8.54 12.61 -22.03
CA SER A 160 8.18 12.64 -23.46
C SER A 160 8.30 11.26 -24.13
N LYS A 161 9.05 10.33 -23.53
CA LYS A 161 9.19 8.95 -23.99
C LYS A 161 8.24 8.01 -23.25
N PRO A 162 7.80 6.90 -23.86
CA PRO A 162 6.97 5.91 -23.19
C PRO A 162 7.61 5.46 -21.86
N THR A 163 6.87 5.60 -20.77
CA THR A 163 7.35 5.32 -19.40
C THR A 163 6.30 4.51 -18.67
N LYS A 164 6.68 3.36 -18.12
CA LYS A 164 5.75 2.46 -17.40
C LYS A 164 5.45 2.98 -16.00
N ALA A 165 6.48 3.46 -15.30
CA ALA A 165 6.33 4.01 -13.95
C ALA A 165 7.24 5.21 -13.74
N VAL A 166 6.83 6.07 -12.81
CA VAL A 166 7.62 7.18 -12.29
C VAL A 166 7.78 6.99 -10.79
N PHE A 167 9.02 7.11 -10.30
CA PHE A 167 9.33 6.93 -8.89
C PHE A 167 10.17 8.08 -8.36
N PHE A 168 9.75 8.69 -7.26
CA PHE A 168 10.50 9.75 -6.58
C PHE A 168 10.13 9.81 -5.11
N GLU A 169 10.95 10.49 -4.34
CA GLU A 169 10.78 10.74 -2.91
C GLU A 169 10.65 12.24 -2.65
N THR A 170 9.64 12.63 -1.86
CA THR A 170 9.44 14.04 -1.52
C THR A 170 8.74 14.20 -0.16
N PRO A 171 9.36 14.88 0.83
CA PRO A 171 10.76 15.30 0.84
C PRO A 171 11.72 14.12 0.73
N SER A 172 12.85 14.27 0.04
CA SER A 172 13.84 13.20 -0.12
C SER A 172 14.64 12.99 1.17
N ASN A 173 15.04 11.76 1.47
CA ASN A 173 15.89 11.41 2.59
C ASN A 173 17.32 11.07 2.10
N PRO A 174 18.40 11.70 2.58
CA PRO A 174 18.44 12.74 3.62
C PRO A 174 18.44 14.19 3.08
N MET A 175 18.43 14.39 1.76
CA MET A 175 18.67 15.69 1.12
C MET A 175 17.51 16.69 1.30
N GLN A 176 16.31 16.24 1.70
CA GLN A 176 15.09 17.03 1.88
C GLN A 176 14.69 17.84 0.63
N SER A 177 15.10 17.39 -0.55
CA SER A 177 14.71 17.99 -1.81
C SER A 177 13.22 17.79 -2.03
N LEU A 178 12.54 18.82 -2.53
CA LEU A 178 11.12 18.79 -2.81
C LEU A 178 10.87 18.63 -4.30
N VAL A 179 10.04 17.67 -4.67
CA VAL A 179 9.52 17.51 -6.02
C VAL A 179 8.16 18.20 -6.11
N ASP A 180 7.95 19.06 -7.11
CA ASP A 180 6.63 19.62 -7.38
C ASP A 180 5.72 18.53 -7.98
N ILE A 181 5.03 17.81 -7.08
CA ILE A 181 4.13 16.71 -7.46
C ILE A 181 3.06 17.22 -8.43
N ALA A 182 2.52 18.44 -8.22
CA ALA A 182 1.47 18.99 -9.06
C ALA A 182 1.97 19.27 -10.47
N ALA A 183 3.18 19.83 -10.62
CA ALA A 183 3.79 20.05 -11.91
C ALA A 183 4.13 18.73 -12.61
N VAL A 184 4.80 17.80 -11.93
CA VAL A 184 5.18 16.50 -12.50
C VAL A 184 3.94 15.68 -12.90
N SER A 185 2.85 15.72 -12.12
CA SER A 185 1.61 14.98 -12.43
C SER A 185 0.79 15.56 -13.60
N ARG A 186 1.11 16.78 -14.09
CA ARG A 186 0.45 17.37 -15.27
C ARG A 186 0.82 16.65 -16.55
N TRP A 187 2.01 16.05 -16.63
CA TRP A 187 2.37 15.23 -17.78
C TRP A 187 1.49 13.98 -17.82
N ARG A 188 0.59 13.98 -18.80
CA ARG A 188 -0.46 12.98 -18.90
C ARG A 188 0.15 11.62 -19.25
N MET A 189 0.20 10.74 -18.28
CA MET A 189 0.62 9.35 -18.52
C MET A 189 -0.42 8.62 -19.36
N PRO A 190 -0.03 7.92 -20.45
CA PRO A 190 -0.92 7.05 -21.19
C PRO A 190 -1.58 5.98 -20.32
N PRO A 191 -2.71 5.37 -20.75
CA PRO A 191 -3.32 4.26 -20.04
C PRO A 191 -2.32 3.13 -19.76
N GLY A 192 -2.34 2.60 -18.55
CA GLY A 192 -1.45 1.51 -18.12
C GLY A 192 -0.13 1.95 -17.49
N GLN A 193 0.16 3.25 -17.46
CA GLN A 193 1.30 3.81 -16.73
C GLN A 193 0.92 4.20 -15.30
N ARG A 194 1.88 4.22 -14.38
CA ARG A 194 1.66 4.45 -12.94
C ARG A 194 2.65 5.46 -12.37
N TRP A 195 2.13 6.30 -11.48
CA TRP A 195 2.93 7.15 -10.62
C TRP A 195 3.21 6.43 -9.31
N CYS A 196 4.46 6.41 -8.91
CA CYS A 196 4.87 5.89 -7.61
C CYS A 196 5.76 6.92 -6.93
N TRP A 197 5.44 7.32 -5.72
CA TRP A 197 6.34 8.13 -4.91
C TRP A 197 6.33 7.65 -3.48
N THR A 198 7.42 7.92 -2.78
CA THR A 198 7.52 7.71 -1.36
C THR A 198 7.54 9.05 -0.64
N THR A 199 7.02 9.07 0.57
CA THR A 199 7.14 10.20 1.49
C THR A 199 7.53 9.67 2.84
N SER A 200 8.50 10.34 3.48
CA SER A 200 8.96 9.98 4.81
C SER A 200 8.06 10.56 5.92
N SER A 201 7.09 11.45 5.62
CA SER A 201 6.45 12.20 6.70
C SER A 201 5.07 12.79 6.48
N GLN A 202 4.38 12.60 5.34
CA GLN A 202 3.04 13.17 5.18
C GLN A 202 2.12 12.35 4.27
N PRO A 203 0.98 11.87 4.77
CA PRO A 203 -0.05 11.25 3.96
C PRO A 203 -1.07 12.32 3.49
N ARG A 204 -0.78 13.12 2.49
CA ARG A 204 -1.84 13.88 1.81
C ARG A 204 -1.47 14.25 0.39
N CYS A 205 -2.40 13.86 -0.48
CA CYS A 205 -2.70 14.41 -1.80
C CYS A 205 -2.21 13.66 -3.02
N CYS A 206 -3.08 13.08 -3.73
CA CYS A 206 -3.54 13.19 -5.11
C CYS A 206 -4.10 11.90 -5.69
N SER A 207 -5.29 12.03 -6.24
CA SER A 207 -6.08 11.03 -6.95
C SER A 207 -5.31 10.41 -8.13
N ARG A 208 -5.39 9.08 -8.26
CA ARG A 208 -4.93 8.23 -9.37
C ARG A 208 -3.44 7.83 -9.42
N ALA A 209 -2.74 7.86 -8.31
CA ALA A 209 -1.39 7.36 -8.23
C ALA A 209 -1.27 6.23 -7.20
N CYS A 210 -0.44 5.23 -7.47
CA CYS A 210 -0.05 4.29 -6.43
C CYS A 210 0.71 5.06 -5.35
N ARG A 211 0.13 5.16 -4.15
CA ARG A 211 0.77 5.79 -3.01
C ARG A 211 1.48 4.72 -2.19
N TRP A 212 2.73 4.94 -1.94
CA TRP A 212 3.51 4.13 -1.02
C TRP A 212 3.87 5.01 0.17
N ALA A 213 3.21 4.80 1.30
CA ALA A 213 3.60 5.45 2.54
C ALA A 213 4.50 4.51 3.31
N SER A 214 5.77 4.89 3.50
CA SER A 214 6.62 4.27 4.50
C SER A 214 6.55 5.14 5.76
N THR A 215 5.85 4.66 6.79
CA THR A 215 5.96 5.22 8.14
C THR A 215 7.13 4.55 8.85
N TRP A 216 8.07 5.36 9.32
CA TRP A 216 9.05 5.00 10.34
C TRP A 216 8.50 5.33 11.71
#